data_fbca0151cb169e3fed5464c8cb209e40
#
_entry.id   fbca0151cb169e3fed5464c8cb209e40
#
_cell.length_a   1.000
_cell.length_b   1.000
_cell.length_c   1.000
_cell.angle_alpha   90.00
_cell.angle_beta   90.00
_cell.angle_gamma   90.00
#
_symmetry.space_group_name_H-M   'P 1'
#
loop_
_entity.id
_entity.type
_entity.pdbx_description
1 polymer ?
#
loop_
_entity_poly.entity_id
_entity_poly.type
_entity_poly.pdbx_seq_one_letter_code
_entity_poly.pdbx_strand_id
1 'polypeptide(L)'
;LPASEIVGSSLVSHPQPHNSLHRLTGATCGEGFAPYTVTQHWYGDRAGHAVTLNIHALIDEDRLLVDELRQAIEDMGRFGFGRDASIGLGNFEVLAVESASLPVQAGANAWLTLAPCAPQGLGLDPERSYYQPFTRFGRHGDIGVHLGNPFKTPVLMAQTGAVLACPSGTTTHTDRRFWLGQGLGGDGRLTRNEA
;
A
#
# COMPACT_ATOMS: atom_id res chain seq x y z
N LEU A 1 -19.60 -10.49 8.03
CA LEU A 1 -20.18 -9.20 8.44
C LEU A 1 -21.32 -8.89 7.49
N PRO A 2 -22.52 -8.50 7.97
CA PRO A 2 -23.61 -8.11 7.10
C PRO A 2 -23.21 -6.86 6.32
N ALA A 3 -23.55 -6.81 5.04
CA ALA A 3 -23.23 -5.69 4.14
C ALA A 3 -23.75 -4.32 4.60
N SER A 4 -24.62 -4.29 5.62
CA SER A 4 -25.16 -3.08 6.23
C SER A 4 -24.19 -2.36 7.19
N GLU A 5 -23.07 -2.99 7.57
CA GLU A 5 -22.03 -2.40 8.42
C GLU A 5 -20.82 -1.85 7.65
N ILE A 6 -20.83 -1.95 6.33
CA ILE A 6 -19.90 -1.16 5.53
C ILE A 6 -20.41 0.28 5.58
N VAL A 7 -20.01 0.99 6.62
CA VAL A 7 -20.17 2.46 6.71
C VAL A 7 -19.59 3.02 5.42
N GLY A 8 -20.44 3.70 4.65
CA GLY A 8 -20.08 4.24 3.35
C GLY A 8 -18.75 4.97 3.46
N SER A 9 -17.83 4.70 2.55
CA SER A 9 -16.49 5.26 2.59
C SER A 9 -16.57 6.78 2.70
N SER A 10 -16.18 7.29 3.83
CA SER A 10 -16.06 8.73 4.08
C SER A 10 -14.82 9.32 3.39
N LEU A 11 -14.46 8.76 2.24
CA LEU A 11 -13.38 9.20 1.41
C LEU A 11 -13.93 10.11 0.31
N VAL A 12 -13.61 11.38 0.40
CA VAL A 12 -13.95 12.36 -0.64
C VAL A 12 -12.69 12.69 -1.42
N SER A 13 -12.76 12.53 -2.72
CA SER A 13 -11.66 12.87 -3.63
C SER A 13 -12.00 14.13 -4.39
N HIS A 14 -11.09 15.09 -4.41
CA HIS A 14 -11.25 16.28 -5.23
C HIS A 14 -9.92 16.74 -5.84
N PRO A 15 -9.96 17.42 -6.99
CA PRO A 15 -8.77 17.96 -7.61
C PRO A 15 -8.27 19.18 -6.85
N GLN A 16 -7.01 19.18 -6.45
CA GLN A 16 -6.34 20.31 -5.84
C GLN A 16 -5.39 20.93 -6.87
N PRO A 17 -5.60 22.17 -7.30
CA PRO A 17 -4.69 22.86 -8.20
C PRO A 17 -3.42 23.28 -7.47
N HIS A 18 -2.30 23.16 -8.13
CA HIS A 18 -0.99 23.57 -7.68
C HIS A 18 -0.31 24.47 -8.72
N ASN A 19 0.41 25.48 -8.25
CA ASN A 19 1.21 26.36 -9.07
C ASN A 19 2.66 26.37 -8.57
N SER A 20 3.60 26.39 -9.52
CA SER A 20 4.99 26.69 -9.23
C SER A 20 5.34 28.07 -9.81
N LEU A 21 5.97 28.90 -9.00
CA LEU A 21 6.41 30.23 -9.44
C LEU A 21 7.88 30.20 -9.82
N HIS A 22 8.20 30.60 -11.01
CA HIS A 22 9.58 30.83 -11.42
C HIS A 22 10.09 32.07 -10.69
N ARG A 23 11.07 31.91 -9.79
CA ARG A 23 11.49 32.96 -8.86
C ARG A 23 12.05 34.23 -9.52
N LEU A 24 12.64 34.08 -10.71
CA LEU A 24 13.22 35.22 -11.44
C LEU A 24 12.19 36.01 -12.25
N THR A 25 11.15 35.37 -12.75
CA THR A 25 10.15 36.00 -13.62
C THR A 25 8.84 36.28 -12.91
N GLY A 26 8.60 35.66 -11.75
CA GLY A 26 7.32 35.74 -11.05
C GLY A 26 6.15 35.09 -11.78
N ALA A 27 6.43 34.33 -12.83
CA ALA A 27 5.41 33.72 -13.69
C ALA A 27 5.22 32.23 -13.39
N THR A 28 4.03 31.72 -13.70
CA THR A 28 3.64 30.30 -13.60
C THR A 28 3.67 29.60 -14.95
N CYS A 29 4.20 30.25 -15.97
CA CYS A 29 4.26 29.73 -17.34
C CYS A 29 5.69 29.27 -17.67
N GLY A 30 5.80 28.40 -18.68
CA GLY A 30 7.05 27.85 -19.14
C GLY A 30 7.25 26.38 -18.74
N GLU A 31 8.28 25.77 -19.29
CA GLU A 31 8.60 24.38 -19.05
C GLU A 31 8.95 24.15 -17.56
N GLY A 32 8.24 23.24 -16.91
CA GLY A 32 8.42 22.91 -15.48
C GLY A 32 7.66 23.80 -14.50
N PHE A 33 7.02 24.91 -14.93
CA PHE A 33 6.26 25.81 -14.07
C PHE A 33 4.76 25.91 -14.41
N ALA A 34 4.30 25.09 -15.35
CA ALA A 34 2.88 25.05 -15.70
C ALA A 34 2.04 24.60 -14.49
N PRO A 35 0.86 25.20 -14.27
CA PRO A 35 -0.09 24.74 -13.26
C PRO A 35 -0.44 23.25 -13.47
N TYR A 36 -0.55 22.52 -12.40
CA TYR A 36 -0.93 21.11 -12.43
C TYR A 36 -1.94 20.81 -11.34
N THR A 37 -2.65 19.70 -11.49
CA THR A 37 -3.68 19.28 -10.54
C THR A 37 -3.30 17.93 -9.95
N VAL A 38 -3.47 17.80 -8.63
CA VAL A 38 -3.29 16.55 -7.90
C VAL A 38 -4.60 16.17 -7.25
N THR A 39 -5.00 14.93 -7.36
CA THR A 39 -6.15 14.43 -6.62
C THR A 39 -5.77 14.26 -5.17
N GLN A 40 -6.48 14.97 -4.28
CA GLN A 40 -6.41 14.79 -2.83
C GLN A 40 -7.55 13.91 -2.36
N HIS A 41 -7.26 13.10 -1.34
CA HIS A 41 -8.21 12.23 -0.67
C HIS A 41 -8.42 12.74 0.74
N TRP A 42 -9.65 13.08 1.06
CA TRP A 42 -10.06 13.56 2.37
C TRP A 42 -10.84 12.48 3.10
N TYR A 43 -10.36 12.14 4.28
CA TYR A 43 -11.03 11.19 5.18
C TYR A 43 -11.87 11.98 6.17
N GLY A 44 -13.16 12.04 5.92
CA GLY A 44 -14.10 12.76 6.76
C GLY A 44 -15.53 12.37 6.42
N ASP A 45 -16.46 12.58 7.32
CA ASP A 45 -17.87 12.48 7.01
C ASP A 45 -18.35 13.73 6.24
N ARG A 46 -19.59 13.72 5.78
CA ARG A 46 -20.17 14.85 5.05
C ARG A 46 -20.32 16.12 5.92
N ALA A 47 -20.24 15.99 7.22
CA ALA A 47 -20.28 17.09 8.19
C ALA A 47 -18.88 17.63 8.54
N GLY A 48 -17.81 17.01 8.02
CA GLY A 48 -16.43 17.41 8.25
C GLY A 48 -15.81 16.83 9.53
N HIS A 49 -16.42 15.85 10.17
CA HIS A 49 -15.82 15.16 11.30
C HIS A 49 -14.73 14.20 10.85
N ALA A 50 -13.69 14.07 11.66
CA ALA A 50 -12.64 13.09 11.44
C ALA A 50 -13.19 11.66 11.44
N VAL A 51 -12.63 10.82 10.59
CA VAL A 51 -13.01 9.40 10.47
C VAL A 51 -11.94 8.55 11.12
N THR A 52 -12.37 7.57 11.91
CA THR A 52 -11.48 6.54 12.43
C THR A 52 -11.31 5.44 11.40
N LEU A 53 -10.07 5.08 11.13
CA LEU A 53 -9.69 3.97 10.24
C LEU A 53 -9.05 2.87 11.06
N ASN A 54 -9.33 1.62 10.70
CA ASN A 54 -8.68 0.46 11.30
C ASN A 54 -7.53 0.00 10.38
N ILE A 55 -6.34 -0.15 10.95
CA ILE A 55 -5.19 -0.75 10.29
C ILE A 55 -5.00 -2.13 10.89
N HIS A 56 -5.10 -3.16 10.06
CA HIS A 56 -4.79 -4.53 10.47
C HIS A 56 -3.36 -4.85 10.07
N ALA A 57 -2.54 -5.18 11.05
CA ALA A 57 -1.15 -5.57 10.85
C ALA A 57 -0.95 -7.02 11.31
N LEU A 58 -0.28 -7.80 10.49
CA LEU A 58 0.20 -9.11 10.84
C LEU A 58 1.73 -9.03 10.92
N ILE A 59 2.30 -9.32 12.06
CA ILE A 59 3.73 -9.15 12.31
C ILE A 59 4.39 -10.48 12.71
N ASP A 60 5.67 -10.57 12.44
CA ASP A 60 6.54 -11.61 12.97
C ASP A 60 7.23 -11.03 14.22
N GLU A 61 6.76 -11.42 15.41
CA GLU A 61 7.24 -10.87 16.68
C GLU A 61 8.70 -11.25 16.99
N ASP A 62 9.27 -12.23 16.30
CA ASP A 62 10.71 -12.52 16.35
C ASP A 62 11.55 -11.42 15.65
N ARG A 63 10.92 -10.56 14.85
CA ARG A 63 11.60 -9.53 14.06
C ARG A 63 11.17 -8.12 14.38
N LEU A 64 9.92 -7.92 14.79
CA LEU A 64 9.34 -6.61 15.05
C LEU A 64 8.37 -6.73 16.22
N LEU A 65 8.66 -6.07 17.32
CA LEU A 65 7.77 -6.03 18.47
C LEU A 65 6.54 -5.16 18.21
N VAL A 66 5.44 -5.48 18.88
CA VAL A 66 4.18 -4.70 18.78
C VAL A 66 4.40 -3.24 19.16
N ASP A 67 5.17 -2.99 20.22
CA ASP A 67 5.46 -1.62 20.68
C ASP A 67 6.33 -0.84 19.68
N GLU A 68 7.27 -1.50 18.99
CA GLU A 68 8.07 -0.87 17.94
C GLU A 68 7.21 -0.48 16.74
N LEU A 69 6.31 -1.38 16.33
CA LEU A 69 5.35 -1.07 15.25
C LEU A 69 4.44 0.09 15.66
N ARG A 70 3.92 0.05 16.87
CA ARG A 70 3.09 1.15 17.40
C ARG A 70 3.82 2.47 17.35
N GLN A 71 5.04 2.53 17.88
CA GLN A 71 5.86 3.74 17.88
C GLN A 71 6.12 4.25 16.45
N ALA A 72 6.44 3.34 15.52
CA ALA A 72 6.67 3.70 14.12
C ALA A 72 5.40 4.29 13.46
N ILE A 73 4.22 3.76 13.77
CA ILE A 73 2.95 4.29 13.26
C ILE A 73 2.62 5.64 13.90
N GLU A 74 2.84 5.81 15.20
CA GLU A 74 2.67 7.09 15.89
C GLU A 74 3.60 8.18 15.32
N ASP A 75 4.85 7.84 15.07
CA ASP A 75 5.81 8.77 14.45
C ASP A 75 5.39 9.11 13.01
N MET A 76 4.95 8.13 12.24
CA MET A 76 4.37 8.37 10.91
C MET A 76 3.16 9.30 10.99
N GLY A 77 2.30 9.15 11.99
CA GLY A 77 1.15 10.02 12.22
C GLY A 77 1.54 11.46 12.49
N ARG A 78 2.63 11.68 13.23
CA ARG A 78 3.15 13.03 13.54
C ARG A 78 3.77 13.72 12.32
N PHE A 79 4.52 12.98 11.51
CA PHE A 79 5.18 13.53 10.32
C PHE A 79 4.26 13.58 9.10
N GLY A 80 3.19 12.82 9.10
CA GLY A 80 2.27 12.65 7.98
C GLY A 80 2.62 11.46 7.10
N PHE A 81 1.58 10.83 6.58
CA PHE A 81 1.68 9.72 5.63
C PHE A 81 1.26 10.16 4.23
N GLY A 82 2.08 9.84 3.25
CA GLY A 82 1.77 10.06 1.86
C GLY A 82 2.67 11.08 1.17
N ARG A 83 2.32 11.37 -0.07
CA ARG A 83 3.13 12.20 -0.97
C ARG A 83 3.39 13.61 -0.45
N ASP A 84 2.37 14.20 0.15
CA ASP A 84 2.38 15.61 0.53
C ASP A 84 2.55 15.80 2.06
N ALA A 85 3.17 14.80 2.73
CA ALA A 85 3.48 14.86 4.15
C ALA A 85 4.37 16.06 4.49
N SER A 86 5.32 16.42 3.61
CA SER A 86 6.22 17.57 3.82
C SER A 86 5.51 18.93 3.86
N ILE A 87 4.28 19.02 3.41
CA ILE A 87 3.45 20.24 3.49
C ILE A 87 2.33 20.12 4.51
N GLY A 88 2.43 19.14 5.43
CA GLY A 88 1.53 18.99 6.57
C GLY A 88 0.28 18.16 6.32
N LEU A 89 0.23 17.41 5.23
CA LEU A 89 -0.88 16.48 4.96
C LEU A 89 -0.59 15.09 5.48
N GLY A 90 -1.65 14.30 5.66
CA GLY A 90 -1.56 12.90 6.06
C GLY A 90 -1.25 12.66 7.53
N ASN A 91 -1.42 13.68 8.39
CA ASN A 91 -1.30 13.51 9.83
C ASN A 91 -2.48 12.70 10.38
N PHE A 92 -2.18 11.86 11.35
CA PHE A 92 -3.19 11.07 12.05
C PHE A 92 -2.73 10.76 13.47
N GLU A 93 -3.65 10.30 14.31
CA GLU A 93 -3.40 9.90 15.68
C GLU A 93 -3.76 8.41 15.85
N VAL A 94 -2.95 7.67 16.58
CA VAL A 94 -3.24 6.29 16.96
C VAL A 94 -4.09 6.32 18.23
N LEU A 95 -5.35 5.94 18.10
CA LEU A 95 -6.30 5.97 19.22
C LEU A 95 -6.19 4.75 20.12
N ALA A 96 -6.01 3.56 19.54
CA ALA A 96 -5.88 2.30 20.25
C ALA A 96 -5.05 1.29 19.45
N VAL A 97 -4.44 0.36 20.18
CA VAL A 97 -3.80 -0.83 19.61
C VAL A 97 -4.39 -2.03 20.32
N GLU A 98 -4.97 -2.94 19.57
CA GLU A 98 -5.66 -4.11 20.10
C GLU A 98 -5.18 -5.36 19.37
N SER A 99 -5.11 -6.45 20.10
CA SER A 99 -4.90 -7.77 19.48
C SER A 99 -6.16 -8.21 18.78
N ALA A 100 -6.05 -8.60 17.51
CA ALA A 100 -7.16 -9.07 16.72
C ALA A 100 -6.87 -10.45 16.14
N SER A 101 -7.88 -11.29 16.04
CA SER A 101 -7.79 -12.55 15.31
C SER A 101 -8.39 -12.38 13.92
N LEU A 102 -7.63 -12.73 12.89
CA LEU A 102 -8.17 -12.82 11.55
C LEU A 102 -9.05 -14.07 11.42
N PRO A 103 -10.18 -13.98 10.70
CA PRO A 103 -11.03 -15.15 10.47
C PRO A 103 -10.25 -16.18 9.64
N VAL A 104 -10.18 -17.40 10.16
CA VAL A 104 -9.54 -18.54 9.51
C VAL A 104 -10.60 -19.59 9.17
N GLN A 105 -10.64 -19.99 7.91
CA GLN A 105 -11.48 -21.08 7.46
C GLN A 105 -10.70 -22.39 7.49
N ALA A 106 -11.08 -23.31 8.36
CA ALA A 106 -10.45 -24.64 8.41
C ALA A 106 -10.65 -25.38 7.08
N GLY A 107 -9.55 -25.97 6.58
CA GLY A 107 -9.57 -26.69 5.30
C GLY A 107 -9.65 -25.81 4.05
N ALA A 108 -9.47 -24.50 4.18
CA ALA A 108 -9.39 -23.62 3.03
C ALA A 108 -8.26 -24.04 2.10
N ASN A 109 -8.50 -24.00 0.79
CA ASN A 109 -7.57 -24.39 -0.26
C ASN A 109 -7.20 -23.22 -1.19
N ALA A 110 -7.59 -22.02 -0.82
CA ALA A 110 -7.27 -20.79 -1.53
C ALA A 110 -7.18 -19.60 -0.56
N TRP A 111 -6.48 -18.55 -0.97
CA TRP A 111 -6.39 -17.27 -0.28
C TRP A 111 -7.21 -16.22 -1.01
N LEU A 112 -7.91 -15.38 -0.27
CA LEU A 112 -8.45 -14.12 -0.76
C LEU A 112 -7.49 -13.00 -0.37
N THR A 113 -6.98 -12.27 -1.35
CA THR A 113 -6.03 -11.17 -1.07
C THR A 113 -6.75 -9.90 -0.65
N LEU A 114 -6.28 -9.29 0.43
CA LEU A 114 -6.78 -8.01 0.92
C LEU A 114 -5.96 -6.81 0.40
N ALA A 115 -4.86 -7.08 -0.29
CA ALA A 115 -4.00 -6.09 -0.92
C ALA A 115 -3.43 -6.64 -2.23
N PRO A 116 -2.92 -5.77 -3.13
CA PRO A 116 -2.18 -6.23 -4.29
C PRO A 116 -0.96 -7.05 -3.88
N CYS A 117 -0.69 -8.13 -4.60
CA CYS A 117 0.44 -9.00 -4.32
C CYS A 117 1.12 -9.49 -5.61
N ALA A 118 2.37 -9.96 -5.48
CA ALA A 118 3.11 -10.61 -6.55
C ALA A 118 3.02 -12.13 -6.38
N PRO A 119 2.17 -12.82 -7.15
CA PRO A 119 1.90 -14.25 -6.95
C PRO A 119 2.98 -15.17 -7.52
N GLN A 120 3.99 -14.64 -8.21
CA GLN A 120 5.02 -15.42 -8.88
C GLN A 120 5.88 -16.19 -7.86
N GLY A 121 6.21 -17.44 -8.21
CA GLY A 121 7.12 -18.27 -7.42
C GLY A 121 6.51 -18.92 -6.18
N LEU A 122 5.20 -18.78 -5.96
CA LEU A 122 4.51 -19.36 -4.81
C LEU A 122 3.96 -20.78 -5.06
N GLY A 123 4.14 -21.31 -6.26
CA GLY A 123 3.65 -22.65 -6.61
C GLY A 123 2.12 -22.77 -6.60
N LEU A 124 1.42 -21.67 -6.87
CA LEU A 124 -0.04 -21.62 -6.91
C LEU A 124 -0.59 -22.42 -8.08
N ASP A 125 -1.82 -22.91 -7.93
CA ASP A 125 -2.55 -23.57 -9.00
C ASP A 125 -3.14 -22.52 -9.96
N PRO A 126 -2.64 -22.42 -11.20
CA PRO A 126 -3.08 -21.39 -12.13
C PRO A 126 -4.51 -21.61 -12.66
N GLU A 127 -4.97 -22.86 -12.74
CA GLU A 127 -6.29 -23.19 -13.26
C GLU A 127 -7.41 -22.85 -12.26
N ARG A 128 -7.07 -22.79 -10.99
CA ARG A 128 -7.99 -22.51 -9.88
C ARG A 128 -7.77 -21.13 -9.24
N SER A 129 -6.86 -20.33 -9.80
CA SER A 129 -6.57 -18.99 -9.33
C SER A 129 -7.20 -17.96 -10.24
N TYR A 130 -7.88 -16.98 -9.63
CA TYR A 130 -8.61 -15.92 -10.36
C TYR A 130 -8.16 -14.56 -9.86
N TYR A 131 -7.59 -13.76 -10.73
CA TYR A 131 -7.16 -12.40 -10.39
C TYR A 131 -7.10 -11.51 -11.63
N GLN A 132 -7.23 -10.22 -11.40
CA GLN A 132 -6.97 -9.22 -12.40
C GLN A 132 -5.50 -8.81 -12.34
N PRO A 133 -4.71 -9.06 -13.39
CA PRO A 133 -3.32 -8.65 -13.42
C PRO A 133 -3.18 -7.15 -13.70
N PHE A 134 -2.15 -6.55 -13.14
CA PHE A 134 -1.68 -5.22 -13.52
C PHE A 134 -0.17 -5.13 -13.38
N THR A 135 0.44 -4.23 -14.15
CA THR A 135 1.88 -3.99 -14.07
C THR A 135 2.16 -2.77 -13.20
N ARG A 136 2.99 -2.93 -12.20
CA ARG A 136 3.46 -1.83 -11.37
C ARG A 136 4.81 -1.35 -11.86
N PHE A 137 4.88 -0.07 -12.19
CA PHE A 137 6.11 0.65 -12.51
C PHE A 137 6.53 1.45 -11.28
N GLY A 138 7.72 1.20 -10.78
CA GLY A 138 8.28 1.92 -9.65
C GLY A 138 9.42 2.84 -10.09
N ARG A 139 9.70 3.87 -9.29
CA ARG A 139 10.92 4.68 -9.39
C ARG A 139 11.75 4.47 -8.13
N HIS A 140 13.05 4.60 -8.27
CA HIS A 140 13.93 4.70 -7.11
C HIS A 140 13.65 6.02 -6.38
N GLY A 141 13.79 6.00 -5.06
CA GLY A 141 13.76 7.21 -4.25
C GLY A 141 15.17 7.71 -3.97
N ASP A 142 15.27 8.90 -3.38
CA ASP A 142 16.49 9.51 -2.89
C ASP A 142 17.62 9.52 -3.95
N ILE A 143 18.83 9.11 -3.59
CA ILE A 143 20.00 9.08 -4.47
C ILE A 143 19.75 8.24 -5.73
N GLY A 144 18.96 7.17 -5.62
CA GLY A 144 18.61 6.30 -6.73
C GLY A 144 17.93 6.99 -7.91
N VAL A 145 17.28 8.14 -7.70
CA VAL A 145 16.66 8.94 -8.77
C VAL A 145 17.72 9.54 -9.71
N HIS A 146 18.90 9.79 -9.19
CA HIS A 146 20.00 10.42 -9.92
C HIS A 146 20.91 9.42 -10.64
N LEU A 147 20.67 8.12 -10.45
CA LEU A 147 21.35 7.08 -11.21
C LEU A 147 20.84 7.06 -12.67
N GLY A 148 21.65 6.56 -13.58
CA GLY A 148 21.35 6.55 -15.02
C GLY A 148 20.03 5.86 -15.40
N ASN A 149 19.49 5.00 -14.53
CA ASN A 149 18.16 4.42 -14.69
C ASN A 149 17.33 4.62 -13.39
N PRO A 150 16.48 5.64 -13.34
CA PRO A 150 15.66 5.91 -12.16
C PRO A 150 14.46 4.97 -12.01
N PHE A 151 14.21 4.11 -12.98
CA PHE A 151 13.05 3.21 -12.95
C PHE A 151 13.43 1.83 -12.45
N LYS A 152 12.57 1.27 -11.61
CA LYS A 152 12.64 -0.12 -11.16
C LYS A 152 12.13 -1.06 -12.24
N THR A 153 12.56 -2.30 -12.20
CA THR A 153 12.00 -3.35 -13.07
C THR A 153 10.49 -3.45 -12.88
N PRO A 154 9.70 -3.43 -13.96
CA PRO A 154 8.26 -3.59 -13.87
C PRO A 154 7.90 -4.95 -13.25
N VAL A 155 6.88 -4.96 -12.37
CA VAL A 155 6.41 -6.18 -11.70
C VAL A 155 4.96 -6.41 -12.05
N LEU A 156 4.66 -7.64 -12.50
CA LEU A 156 3.29 -8.10 -12.68
C LEU A 156 2.71 -8.47 -11.32
N MET A 157 1.57 -7.89 -11.00
CA MET A 157 0.89 -8.08 -9.71
C MET A 157 -0.56 -8.50 -9.92
N ALA A 158 -1.12 -9.16 -8.93
CA ALA A 158 -2.55 -9.40 -8.81
C ALA A 158 -3.19 -8.26 -8.02
N GLN A 159 -4.37 -7.80 -8.46
CA GLN A 159 -5.14 -6.79 -7.72
C GLN A 159 -5.72 -7.36 -6.42
N THR A 160 -6.11 -6.46 -5.52
CA THR A 160 -6.90 -6.79 -4.32
C THR A 160 -8.16 -7.58 -4.71
N GLY A 161 -8.50 -8.57 -3.90
CA GLY A 161 -9.63 -9.46 -4.17
C GLY A 161 -9.28 -10.64 -5.06
N ALA A 162 -7.99 -10.87 -5.33
CA ALA A 162 -7.55 -12.07 -6.01
C ALA A 162 -7.83 -13.32 -5.18
N VAL A 163 -8.29 -14.37 -5.84
CA VAL A 163 -8.42 -15.71 -5.25
C VAL A 163 -7.28 -16.56 -5.78
N LEU A 164 -6.38 -16.96 -4.89
CA LEU A 164 -5.16 -17.68 -5.24
C LEU A 164 -5.20 -19.08 -4.62
N ALA A 165 -5.32 -20.09 -5.46
CA ALA A 165 -5.48 -21.46 -5.01
C ALA A 165 -4.15 -22.13 -4.66
N CYS A 166 -4.16 -22.90 -3.57
CA CYS A 166 -3.05 -23.77 -3.20
C CYS A 166 -2.85 -24.88 -4.23
N PRO A 167 -1.64 -25.41 -4.35
CA PRO A 167 -1.42 -26.67 -5.06
C PRO A 167 -2.35 -27.77 -4.58
N SER A 168 -2.77 -28.63 -5.47
CA SER A 168 -3.68 -29.75 -5.14
C SER A 168 -3.15 -30.57 -3.95
N GLY A 169 -4.02 -30.83 -2.98
CA GLY A 169 -3.68 -31.56 -1.77
C GLY A 169 -3.06 -30.73 -0.64
N THR A 170 -2.90 -29.44 -0.84
CA THR A 170 -2.38 -28.52 0.18
C THR A 170 -3.52 -27.64 0.73
N THR A 171 -3.50 -27.38 2.03
CA THR A 171 -4.42 -26.46 2.70
C THR A 171 -3.69 -25.23 3.22
N THR A 172 -4.38 -24.10 3.34
CA THR A 172 -3.78 -22.80 3.63
C THR A 172 -3.30 -22.61 5.08
N HIS A 173 -3.71 -23.48 6.00
CA HIS A 173 -3.71 -23.04 7.40
C HIS A 173 -2.66 -23.65 8.32
N THR A 174 -1.66 -24.32 7.82
CA THR A 174 -0.66 -24.97 8.69
C THR A 174 0.65 -24.22 8.85
N ASP A 175 0.79 -23.06 8.22
CA ASP A 175 2.07 -22.39 8.24
C ASP A 175 1.92 -20.87 8.24
N ARG A 176 2.93 -20.15 8.67
CA ARG A 176 3.14 -18.70 8.61
C ARG A 176 2.86 -18.04 7.24
N ARG A 177 2.17 -18.76 6.35
CA ARG A 177 1.85 -18.37 4.96
C ARG A 177 0.53 -17.65 4.79
N PHE A 178 0.05 -16.96 5.84
CA PHE A 178 -0.95 -15.89 5.66
C PHE A 178 -0.40 -14.72 4.84
N TRP A 179 0.90 -14.69 4.68
CA TRP A 179 1.65 -13.74 3.90
C TRP A 179 1.75 -14.24 2.47
N LEU A 180 0.82 -13.80 1.65
CA LEU A 180 0.87 -14.10 0.25
C LEU A 180 1.66 -13.04 -0.48
N GLY A 181 2.52 -13.50 -1.37
CA GLY A 181 3.37 -12.64 -2.18
C GLY A 181 4.82 -12.64 -1.75
N GLN A 182 5.66 -12.20 -2.65
CA GLN A 182 7.09 -12.02 -2.40
C GLN A 182 7.35 -10.59 -1.95
N GLY A 183 8.29 -10.41 -1.04
CA GLY A 183 8.89 -9.11 -0.79
C GLY A 183 9.62 -8.65 -2.06
N LEU A 184 9.14 -7.59 -2.69
CA LEU A 184 9.69 -7.10 -3.97
C LEU A 184 11.09 -6.51 -3.86
N GLY A 185 11.62 -6.32 -2.65
CA GLY A 185 12.99 -5.86 -2.42
C GLY A 185 13.97 -6.98 -2.03
N GLY A 186 13.47 -8.16 -1.65
CA GLY A 186 14.30 -9.23 -1.08
C GLY A 186 15.10 -10.04 -2.07
N ASP A 187 14.72 -10.07 -3.33
CA ASP A 187 15.36 -10.86 -4.38
C ASP A 187 16.30 -10.05 -5.28
N GLY A 188 16.53 -8.80 -4.95
CA GLY A 188 17.39 -7.89 -5.72
C GLY A 188 16.77 -7.42 -7.05
N ARG A 189 15.58 -7.86 -7.43
CA ARG A 189 14.96 -7.46 -8.71
C ARG A 189 14.64 -5.97 -8.77
N LEU A 190 14.42 -5.34 -7.62
CA LEU A 190 14.12 -3.91 -7.53
C LEU A 190 15.33 -3.07 -7.17
N THR A 191 16.41 -3.68 -6.71
CA THR A 191 17.61 -2.99 -6.22
C THR A 191 18.79 -3.08 -7.16
N ARG A 192 18.73 -3.93 -8.19
CA ARG A 192 19.84 -4.05 -9.13
C ARG A 192 19.84 -2.92 -10.16
N ASN A 193 20.56 -1.88 -9.82
CA ASN A 193 21.44 -1.15 -10.72
C ASN A 193 22.84 -1.14 -10.09
N GLU A 194 23.36 -2.33 -9.87
CA GLU A 194 24.77 -2.51 -9.67
C GLU A 194 25.38 -2.91 -11.00
N ALA A 195 25.95 -1.95 -11.67
CA ALA A 195 27.03 -2.08 -12.61
C ALA A 195 27.79 -0.77 -12.62
#